data_40cf00959e9e3f4e4dda0961121642cf
#
_entry.id   40cf00959e9e3f4e4dda0961121642cf
#
_cell.length_a   1.000
_cell.length_b   1.000
_cell.length_c   1.000
_cell.angle_alpha   90.00
_cell.angle_beta   90.00
_cell.angle_gamma   90.00
#
_symmetry.space_group_name_H-M   'P 1'
#
loop_
_entity.id
_entity.type
_entity.pdbx_description
1 polymer ?
#
loop_
_entity_poly.entity_id
_entity_poly.type
_entity_poly.pdbx_seq_one_letter_code
_entity_poly.pdbx_strand_id
1 'polypeptide(L)'
;MNSSIKTIVPKIHLAKRSKFLQWLGKTLQKISGWKVEGEIPNLKKFILVGAPHTSNWDFVHALILIWAIDLKINVLAKHTLFNIPFLKNILSGIGGIPVDRDNPQLVVDEVSKLTEGDGGVIIGLTPEGTRKRVEKWKSGFLRIADQTESKIVLIGINFETKTCSFSGFFEPTGDNDRDIEFIK
;
A
#
# COMPACT_ATOMS: atom_id res chain seq x y z
N MET A 1 -28.15 -6.09 10.41
CA MET A 1 -27.04 -6.34 11.37
C MET A 1 -25.75 -5.90 10.71
N ASN A 2 -25.22 -4.72 11.09
CA ASN A 2 -23.99 -4.17 10.52
C ASN A 2 -22.79 -4.76 11.29
N SER A 3 -22.29 -5.90 10.86
CA SER A 3 -20.98 -6.34 11.30
C SER A 3 -19.92 -5.57 10.47
N SER A 4 -19.56 -4.38 10.91
CA SER A 4 -18.32 -3.78 10.44
C SER A 4 -17.19 -4.68 10.90
N ILE A 5 -16.67 -5.51 10.01
CA ILE A 5 -15.46 -6.29 10.26
C ILE A 5 -14.37 -5.24 10.54
N LYS A 6 -13.98 -5.16 11.79
CA LYS A 6 -12.98 -4.21 12.25
C LYS A 6 -11.62 -4.76 11.86
N THR A 7 -11.03 -4.22 10.83
CA THR A 7 -9.66 -4.57 10.43
C THR A 7 -8.72 -4.38 11.62
N ILE A 8 -8.07 -5.44 12.04
CA ILE A 8 -7.10 -5.41 13.14
C ILE A 8 -5.71 -5.16 12.53
N VAL A 9 -5.10 -4.04 12.90
CA VAL A 9 -3.72 -3.75 12.52
C VAL A 9 -2.79 -4.35 13.56
N PRO A 10 -1.86 -5.25 13.18
CA PRO A 10 -0.86 -5.79 14.09
C PRO A 10 -0.04 -4.68 14.73
N LYS A 11 0.34 -4.84 16.01
CA LYS A 11 1.06 -3.81 16.79
C LYS A 11 2.35 -3.34 16.12
N ILE A 12 3.03 -4.24 15.40
CA ILE A 12 4.26 -3.98 14.66
C ILE A 12 4.05 -3.00 13.49
N HIS A 13 2.82 -2.89 12.98
CA HIS A 13 2.42 -2.04 11.87
C HIS A 13 1.61 -0.81 12.30
N LEU A 14 1.59 -0.48 13.58
CA LEU A 14 0.98 0.77 14.04
C LEU A 14 1.96 1.93 13.87
N ALA A 15 1.50 3.01 13.24
CA ALA A 15 2.30 4.22 13.05
C ALA A 15 2.38 5.09 14.32
N LYS A 16 1.47 4.87 15.27
CA LYS A 16 1.34 5.67 16.51
C LYS A 16 1.16 7.17 16.23
N ARG A 17 0.35 7.50 15.22
CA ARG A 17 0.02 8.90 14.88
C ARG A 17 -0.74 9.58 16.00
N SER A 18 -0.76 10.92 15.97
CA SER A 18 -1.53 11.71 16.95
C SER A 18 -3.02 11.29 16.97
N LYS A 19 -3.64 11.35 18.14
CA LYS A 19 -5.08 11.05 18.30
C LYS A 19 -5.96 11.93 17.41
N PHE A 20 -5.53 13.18 17.16
CA PHE A 20 -6.22 14.08 16.25
C PHE A 20 -6.23 13.55 14.82
N LEU A 21 -5.09 13.10 14.29
CA LEU A 21 -5.00 12.59 12.92
C LEU A 21 -5.79 11.30 12.74
N GLN A 22 -5.76 10.40 13.73
CA GLN A 22 -6.59 9.19 13.73
C GLN A 22 -8.09 9.53 13.79
N TRP A 23 -8.48 10.51 14.61
CA TRP A 23 -9.84 10.98 14.68
C TRP A 23 -10.30 11.59 13.35
N LEU A 24 -9.47 12.44 12.74
CA LEU A 24 -9.73 13.03 11.43
C LEU A 24 -9.91 11.94 10.36
N GLY A 25 -9.01 10.95 10.32
CA GLY A 25 -9.11 9.82 9.40
C GLY A 25 -10.43 9.05 9.57
N LYS A 26 -10.80 8.71 10.82
CA LYS A 26 -12.07 8.00 11.12
C LYS A 26 -13.31 8.83 10.73
N THR A 27 -13.26 10.13 10.94
CA THR A 27 -14.38 11.04 10.59
C THR A 27 -14.52 11.11 9.07
N LEU A 28 -13.43 11.33 8.34
CA LEU A 28 -13.43 11.36 6.88
C LEU A 28 -13.81 10.01 6.27
N GLN A 29 -13.37 8.90 6.85
CA GLN A 29 -13.76 7.55 6.46
C GLN A 29 -15.29 7.37 6.58
N LYS A 30 -15.85 7.78 7.72
CA LYS A 30 -17.31 7.71 7.95
C LYS A 30 -18.09 8.55 6.94
N ILE A 31 -17.64 9.78 6.65
CA ILE A 31 -18.29 10.69 5.69
C ILE A 31 -18.17 10.13 4.25
N SER A 32 -17.02 9.64 3.86
CA SER A 32 -16.80 9.09 2.51
C SER A 32 -17.52 7.76 2.29
N GLY A 33 -17.83 7.02 3.35
CA GLY A 33 -18.46 5.70 3.33
C GLY A 33 -17.51 4.56 2.97
N TRP A 34 -16.20 4.83 2.83
CA TRP A 34 -15.21 3.79 2.55
C TRP A 34 -14.98 2.87 3.75
N LYS A 35 -14.77 1.59 3.47
CA LYS A 35 -14.56 0.54 4.47
C LYS A 35 -13.24 -0.17 4.20
N VAL A 36 -12.67 -0.73 5.26
CA VAL A 36 -11.54 -1.66 5.17
C VAL A 36 -12.01 -2.99 5.72
N GLU A 37 -11.80 -4.05 4.96
CA GLU A 37 -12.22 -5.41 5.29
C GLU A 37 -11.04 -6.37 5.20
N GLY A 38 -11.16 -7.52 5.88
CA GLY A 38 -10.10 -8.52 5.93
C GLY A 38 -9.06 -8.21 7.00
N GLU A 39 -8.06 -9.09 7.10
CA GLU A 39 -7.02 -9.02 8.10
C GLU A 39 -5.68 -8.62 7.48
N ILE A 40 -5.00 -7.70 8.13
CA ILE A 40 -3.60 -7.41 7.81
C ILE A 40 -2.74 -8.50 8.45
N PRO A 41 -1.96 -9.26 7.64
CA PRO A 41 -1.18 -10.36 8.19
C PRO A 41 -0.12 -9.86 9.16
N ASN A 42 0.11 -10.63 10.23
CA ASN A 42 1.15 -10.34 11.23
C ASN A 42 2.53 -10.82 10.72
N LEU A 43 2.95 -10.30 9.57
CA LEU A 43 4.25 -10.53 8.96
C LEU A 43 5.18 -9.37 9.29
N LYS A 44 6.48 -9.62 9.51
CA LYS A 44 7.45 -8.54 9.78
C LYS A 44 7.59 -7.60 8.59
N LYS A 45 7.59 -8.14 7.36
CA LYS A 45 7.70 -7.39 6.10
C LYS A 45 6.81 -7.99 5.03
N PHE A 46 6.20 -7.15 4.22
CA PHE A 46 5.46 -7.57 3.03
C PHE A 46 5.25 -6.41 2.03
N ILE A 47 5.01 -6.79 0.78
CA ILE A 47 4.63 -5.87 -0.28
C ILE A 47 3.11 -5.86 -0.39
N LEU A 48 2.49 -4.69 -0.21
CA LEU A 48 1.06 -4.50 -0.36
C LEU A 48 0.76 -4.02 -1.78
N VAL A 49 0.12 -4.88 -2.56
CA VAL A 49 -0.24 -4.61 -3.97
C VAL A 49 -1.71 -4.26 -4.05
N GLY A 50 -2.01 -3.01 -4.38
CA GLY A 50 -3.38 -2.50 -4.52
C GLY A 50 -3.81 -2.37 -5.97
N ALA A 51 -4.99 -2.91 -6.31
CA ALA A 51 -5.60 -2.77 -7.63
C ALA A 51 -7.14 -2.77 -7.53
N PRO A 52 -7.83 -2.17 -8.51
CA PRO A 52 -7.32 -1.33 -9.59
C PRO A 52 -6.96 0.10 -9.13
N HIS A 53 -6.04 0.76 -9.87
CA HIS A 53 -5.70 2.17 -9.67
C HIS A 53 -6.22 3.00 -10.86
N THR A 54 -7.32 3.72 -10.65
CA THR A 54 -8.06 4.36 -11.74
C THR A 54 -8.10 5.88 -11.65
N SER A 55 -7.81 6.44 -10.46
CA SER A 55 -8.05 7.85 -10.19
C SER A 55 -7.04 8.43 -9.19
N ASN A 56 -6.92 9.76 -9.17
CA ASN A 56 -6.22 10.47 -8.07
C ASN A 56 -6.96 10.33 -6.73
N TRP A 57 -8.27 10.10 -6.78
CA TRP A 57 -9.08 9.90 -5.59
C TRP A 57 -8.71 8.63 -4.82
N ASP A 58 -8.14 7.63 -5.51
CA ASP A 58 -7.66 6.40 -4.88
C ASP A 58 -6.61 6.70 -3.82
N PHE A 59 -5.69 7.63 -4.12
CA PHE A 59 -4.70 8.10 -3.16
C PHE A 59 -5.35 8.82 -1.97
N VAL A 60 -6.36 9.66 -2.22
CA VAL A 60 -7.07 10.39 -1.15
C VAL A 60 -7.79 9.40 -0.23
N HIS A 61 -8.50 8.42 -0.81
CA HIS A 61 -9.19 7.39 -0.01
C HIS A 61 -8.20 6.49 0.74
N ALA A 62 -7.10 6.07 0.09
CA ALA A 62 -6.04 5.32 0.76
C ALA A 62 -5.44 6.08 1.94
N LEU A 63 -5.17 7.38 1.78
CA LEU A 63 -4.66 8.24 2.85
C LEU A 63 -5.64 8.33 4.04
N ILE A 64 -6.92 8.53 3.76
CA ILE A 64 -7.97 8.54 4.79
C ILE A 64 -8.00 7.21 5.56
N LEU A 65 -7.95 6.09 4.85
CA LEU A 65 -7.95 4.76 5.47
C LEU A 65 -6.68 4.50 6.27
N ILE A 66 -5.51 4.86 5.76
CA ILE A 66 -4.21 4.77 6.46
C ILE A 66 -4.25 5.54 7.79
N TRP A 67 -4.84 6.72 7.82
CA TRP A 67 -4.99 7.50 9.05
C TRP A 67 -6.05 6.90 9.98
N ALA A 68 -7.17 6.43 9.44
CA ALA A 68 -8.28 5.89 10.23
C ALA A 68 -7.88 4.63 11.01
N ILE A 69 -7.09 3.74 10.40
CA ILE A 69 -6.62 2.49 11.03
C ILE A 69 -5.21 2.62 11.62
N ASP A 70 -4.60 3.80 11.56
CA ASP A 70 -3.24 4.09 12.05
C ASP A 70 -2.15 3.18 11.44
N LEU A 71 -2.28 2.85 10.16
CA LEU A 71 -1.37 1.94 9.46
C LEU A 71 -0.01 2.60 9.20
N LYS A 72 1.09 1.95 9.63
CA LYS A 72 2.46 2.28 9.24
C LYS A 72 2.74 1.62 7.90
N ILE A 73 2.93 2.41 6.86
CA ILE A 73 3.17 1.95 5.49
C ILE A 73 4.16 2.87 4.80
N ASN A 74 4.97 2.33 3.90
CA ASN A 74 5.81 3.07 2.98
C ASN A 74 5.20 2.95 1.58
N VAL A 75 4.86 4.06 0.94
CA VAL A 75 4.16 4.06 -0.36
C VAL A 75 5.13 4.45 -1.47
N LEU A 76 5.26 3.58 -2.48
CA LEU A 76 6.04 3.90 -3.66
C LEU A 76 5.27 4.90 -4.53
N ALA A 77 5.82 6.09 -4.72
CA ALA A 77 5.19 7.16 -5.49
C ALA A 77 6.17 7.79 -6.47
N LYS A 78 5.66 8.26 -7.63
CA LYS A 78 6.50 8.88 -8.64
C LYS A 78 7.30 10.04 -8.05
N HIS A 79 8.62 10.09 -8.27
CA HIS A 79 9.52 11.10 -7.71
C HIS A 79 9.04 12.54 -7.97
N THR A 80 8.43 12.82 -9.15
CA THR A 80 7.92 14.15 -9.49
C THR A 80 6.81 14.67 -8.57
N LEU A 81 6.11 13.78 -7.83
CA LEU A 81 5.10 14.19 -6.85
C LEU A 81 5.71 14.85 -5.61
N PHE A 82 6.96 14.53 -5.32
CA PHE A 82 7.71 15.13 -4.21
C PHE A 82 8.20 16.56 -4.52
N ASN A 83 8.09 17.01 -5.78
CA ASN A 83 8.38 18.39 -6.16
C ASN A 83 7.23 19.35 -5.83
N ILE A 84 6.05 18.83 -5.48
CA ILE A 84 4.87 19.61 -5.08
C ILE A 84 4.92 19.77 -3.54
N PRO A 85 5.15 20.98 -2.98
CA PRO A 85 5.44 21.17 -1.55
C PRO A 85 4.39 20.57 -0.62
N PHE A 86 3.11 20.79 -0.87
CA PHE A 86 2.03 20.24 -0.05
C PHE A 86 1.99 18.70 -0.12
N LEU A 87 2.10 18.14 -1.32
CA LEU A 87 2.05 16.70 -1.54
C LEU A 87 3.30 16.00 -1.00
N LYS A 88 4.47 16.64 -1.11
CA LYS A 88 5.71 16.18 -0.48
C LYS A 88 5.53 15.94 1.02
N ASN A 89 4.95 16.91 1.73
CA ASN A 89 4.77 16.80 3.18
C ASN A 89 3.82 15.64 3.54
N ILE A 90 2.75 15.45 2.78
CA ILE A 90 1.82 14.33 2.99
C ILE A 90 2.52 13.00 2.71
N LEU A 91 3.17 12.86 1.55
CA LEU A 91 3.89 11.65 1.16
C LEU A 91 4.98 11.30 2.18
N SER A 92 5.79 12.26 2.59
CA SER A 92 6.82 12.06 3.63
C SER A 92 6.20 11.65 4.97
N GLY A 93 5.05 12.21 5.34
CA GLY A 93 4.34 11.90 6.59
C GLY A 93 3.74 10.50 6.64
N ILE A 94 3.54 9.85 5.50
CA ILE A 94 3.11 8.45 5.42
C ILE A 94 4.23 7.48 5.02
N GLY A 95 5.49 7.94 4.98
CA GLY A 95 6.62 7.12 4.57
C GLY A 95 6.71 6.93 3.05
N GLY A 96 6.36 7.94 2.27
CA GLY A 96 6.47 7.90 0.80
C GLY A 96 7.91 7.75 0.33
N ILE A 97 8.14 6.81 -0.58
CA ILE A 97 9.43 6.53 -1.23
C ILE A 97 9.35 7.02 -2.66
N PRO A 98 10.22 7.95 -3.09
CA PRO A 98 10.24 8.44 -4.45
C PRO A 98 10.74 7.36 -5.42
N VAL A 99 9.94 7.07 -6.44
CA VAL A 99 10.31 6.12 -7.50
C VAL A 99 10.82 6.88 -8.71
N ASP A 100 12.07 6.67 -9.04
CA ASP A 100 12.62 6.99 -10.35
C ASP A 100 12.48 5.77 -11.25
N ARG A 101 11.71 5.91 -12.32
CA ARG A 101 11.42 4.80 -13.24
C ARG A 101 12.59 4.50 -14.18
N ASP A 102 13.49 5.44 -14.33
CA ASP A 102 14.68 5.30 -15.16
C ASP A 102 15.81 4.56 -14.38
N ASN A 103 15.71 4.56 -13.03
CA ASN A 103 16.64 3.88 -12.13
C ASN A 103 15.91 2.96 -11.13
N PRO A 104 15.28 1.88 -11.58
CA PRO A 104 14.48 1.02 -10.72
C PRO A 104 15.30 0.28 -9.63
N GLN A 105 16.63 0.13 -9.82
CA GLN A 105 17.48 -0.50 -8.82
C GLN A 105 17.57 0.34 -7.54
N LEU A 106 17.61 1.67 -7.64
CA LEU A 106 17.65 2.55 -6.47
C LEU A 106 16.47 2.33 -5.53
N VAL A 107 15.28 2.06 -6.09
CA VAL A 107 14.08 1.77 -5.31
C VAL A 107 14.23 0.46 -4.54
N VAL A 108 14.78 -0.55 -5.19
CA VAL A 108 15.00 -1.86 -4.57
C VAL A 108 16.01 -1.75 -3.42
N ASP A 109 17.11 -1.02 -3.63
CA ASP A 109 18.14 -0.81 -2.62
C ASP A 109 17.60 -0.02 -1.41
N GLU A 110 16.74 0.99 -1.66
CA GLU A 110 16.10 1.76 -0.59
C GLU A 110 15.12 0.90 0.21
N VAL A 111 14.28 0.10 -0.46
CA VAL A 111 13.37 -0.82 0.21
C VAL A 111 14.11 -1.88 0.99
N SER A 112 15.20 -2.44 0.44
CA SER A 112 16.03 -3.43 1.12
C SER A 112 16.57 -2.90 2.44
N LYS A 113 17.13 -1.69 2.45
CA LYS A 113 17.60 -1.02 3.68
C LYS A 113 16.50 -0.86 4.72
N LEU A 114 15.28 -0.53 4.30
CA LEU A 114 14.14 -0.41 5.21
C LEU A 114 13.75 -1.76 5.84
N THR A 115 13.90 -2.87 5.09
CA THR A 115 13.51 -4.20 5.54
C THR A 115 14.55 -4.87 6.45
N GLU A 116 15.78 -4.36 6.51
CA GLU A 116 16.83 -4.84 7.43
C GLU A 116 16.56 -4.45 8.89
N GLY A 117 15.77 -3.40 9.12
CA GLY A 117 15.42 -2.92 10.45
C GLY A 117 14.56 -3.90 11.26
N ASP A 118 14.51 -3.71 12.60
CA ASP A 118 13.71 -4.56 13.51
C ASP A 118 12.22 -4.27 13.50
N GLY A 119 11.79 -3.16 12.90
CA GLY A 119 10.40 -2.75 12.82
C GLY A 119 9.60 -3.45 11.73
N GLY A 120 8.27 -3.42 11.84
CA GLY A 120 7.39 -3.85 10.75
C GLY A 120 7.49 -2.93 9.54
N VAL A 121 7.58 -3.51 8.34
CA VAL A 121 7.69 -2.79 7.07
C VAL A 121 6.60 -3.26 6.11
N ILE A 122 5.78 -2.32 5.65
CA ILE A 122 4.82 -2.53 4.57
C ILE A 122 5.20 -1.61 3.44
N ILE A 123 5.41 -2.17 2.24
CA ILE A 123 5.67 -1.39 1.03
C ILE A 123 4.42 -1.42 0.17
N GLY A 124 3.71 -0.30 0.10
CA GLY A 124 2.49 -0.17 -0.71
C GLY A 124 2.77 0.36 -2.10
N LEU A 125 2.17 -0.28 -3.09
CA LEU A 125 2.25 0.13 -4.49
C LEU A 125 1.04 -0.32 -5.31
N THR A 126 0.93 0.24 -6.52
CA THR A 126 -0.03 -0.20 -7.53
C THR A 126 0.74 -0.78 -8.73
N PRO A 127 0.49 -2.05 -9.10
CA PRO A 127 1.31 -2.76 -10.10
C PRO A 127 1.10 -2.22 -11.51
N GLU A 128 -0.02 -1.55 -11.75
CA GLU A 128 -0.33 -0.88 -13.02
C GLU A 128 0.66 0.24 -13.33
N GLY A 129 1.17 0.92 -12.30
CA GLY A 129 2.08 2.06 -12.42
C GLY A 129 1.50 3.24 -13.21
N THR A 130 0.19 3.24 -13.44
CA THR A 130 -0.58 4.27 -14.14
C THR A 130 -2.04 4.20 -13.71
N ARG A 131 -2.82 5.23 -14.03
CA ARG A 131 -4.28 5.28 -13.80
C ARG A 131 -5.08 4.89 -15.04
N LYS A 132 -4.41 4.60 -16.15
CA LYS A 132 -5.05 4.06 -17.34
C LYS A 132 -5.16 2.54 -17.20
N ARG A 133 -6.25 1.98 -17.72
CA ARG A 133 -6.38 0.52 -17.82
C ARG A 133 -5.19 -0.05 -18.60
N VAL A 134 -4.53 -1.02 -18.03
CA VAL A 134 -3.39 -1.72 -18.63
C VAL A 134 -3.66 -3.23 -18.70
N GLU A 135 -3.22 -3.85 -19.79
CA GLU A 135 -3.33 -5.29 -19.95
C GLU A 135 -2.25 -6.03 -19.16
N LYS A 136 -1.05 -5.43 -19.06
CA LYS A 136 0.08 -6.02 -18.34
C LYS A 136 0.46 -5.19 -17.12
N TRP A 137 0.58 -5.85 -15.97
CA TRP A 137 1.16 -5.28 -14.77
C TRP A 137 2.68 -5.22 -14.87
N LYS A 138 3.28 -4.29 -14.17
CA LYS A 138 4.73 -4.20 -14.06
C LYS A 138 5.22 -5.20 -13.02
N SER A 139 6.27 -5.96 -13.34
CA SER A 139 6.85 -6.98 -12.44
C SER A 139 7.82 -6.42 -11.38
N GLY A 140 8.04 -5.11 -11.34
CA GLY A 140 9.00 -4.51 -10.40
C GLY A 140 8.75 -4.84 -8.92
N PHE A 141 7.49 -5.04 -8.53
CA PHE A 141 7.13 -5.42 -7.16
C PHE A 141 7.55 -6.86 -6.83
N LEU A 142 7.54 -7.79 -7.80
CA LEU A 142 8.02 -9.16 -7.63
C LEU A 142 9.53 -9.16 -7.37
N ARG A 143 10.29 -8.33 -8.11
CA ARG A 143 11.72 -8.17 -7.89
C ARG A 143 12.03 -7.60 -6.49
N ILE A 144 11.24 -6.64 -6.02
CA ILE A 144 11.37 -6.13 -4.65
C ILE A 144 11.06 -7.25 -3.65
N ALA A 145 9.99 -8.01 -3.86
CA ALA A 145 9.60 -9.10 -2.98
C ALA A 145 10.68 -10.18 -2.88
N ASP A 146 11.26 -10.58 -4.01
CA ASP A 146 12.35 -11.55 -4.09
C ASP A 146 13.59 -11.07 -3.34
N GLN A 147 14.10 -9.86 -3.67
CA GLN A 147 15.33 -9.34 -3.03
C GLN A 147 15.18 -9.05 -1.54
N THR A 148 13.96 -8.82 -1.08
CA THR A 148 13.69 -8.55 0.35
C THR A 148 13.11 -9.77 1.06
N GLU A 149 12.98 -10.92 0.41
CA GLU A 149 12.30 -12.12 0.96
C GLU A 149 10.92 -11.76 1.57
N SER A 150 10.18 -10.92 0.87
CA SER A 150 8.89 -10.42 1.34
C SER A 150 7.75 -11.16 0.66
N LYS A 151 6.70 -11.50 1.42
CA LYS A 151 5.44 -11.98 0.85
C LYS A 151 4.69 -10.83 0.20
N ILE A 152 3.79 -11.15 -0.72
CA ILE A 152 2.90 -10.19 -1.36
C ILE A 152 1.53 -10.31 -0.71
N VAL A 153 0.98 -9.19 -0.29
CA VAL A 153 -0.40 -9.09 0.22
C VAL A 153 -1.21 -8.30 -0.79
N LEU A 154 -2.36 -8.83 -1.16
CA LEU A 154 -3.23 -8.19 -2.14
C LEU A 154 -4.30 -7.37 -1.42
N ILE A 155 -4.58 -6.18 -1.96
CA ILE A 155 -5.71 -5.37 -1.55
C ILE A 155 -6.55 -5.00 -2.77
N GLY A 156 -7.76 -5.53 -2.83
CA GLY A 156 -8.75 -5.20 -3.84
C GLY A 156 -9.46 -3.89 -3.50
N ILE A 157 -9.63 -3.01 -4.49
CA ILE A 157 -10.33 -1.73 -4.35
C ILE A 157 -11.64 -1.82 -5.12
N ASN A 158 -12.76 -1.82 -4.41
CA ASN A 158 -14.09 -1.84 -5.02
C ASN A 158 -14.77 -0.47 -4.82
N PHE A 159 -14.97 0.24 -5.93
CA PHE A 159 -15.57 1.58 -5.93
C PHE A 159 -17.08 1.58 -5.75
N GLU A 160 -17.77 0.54 -6.18
CA GLU A 160 -19.22 0.42 -6.05
C GLU A 160 -19.61 0.24 -4.60
N THR A 161 -18.92 -0.67 -3.91
CA THR A 161 -19.14 -0.93 -2.48
C THR A 161 -18.35 -0.01 -1.56
N LYS A 162 -17.42 0.81 -2.12
CA LYS A 162 -16.47 1.66 -1.39
C LYS A 162 -15.66 0.85 -0.36
N THR A 163 -15.10 -0.26 -0.80
CA THR A 163 -14.42 -1.20 0.09
C THR A 163 -13.00 -1.48 -0.40
N CYS A 164 -12.05 -1.45 0.55
CA CYS A 164 -10.70 -1.97 0.38
C CYS A 164 -10.60 -3.28 1.15
N SER A 165 -10.39 -4.40 0.43
CA SER A 165 -10.40 -5.74 1.02
C SER A 165 -9.03 -6.39 0.95
N PHE A 166 -8.48 -6.79 2.10
CA PHE A 166 -7.27 -7.61 2.16
C PHE A 166 -7.59 -9.05 1.82
N SER A 167 -6.87 -9.65 0.85
CA SER A 167 -7.15 -10.97 0.28
C SER A 167 -6.11 -12.04 0.65
N GLY A 168 -5.48 -11.92 1.81
CA GLY A 168 -4.44 -12.87 2.21
C GLY A 168 -3.07 -12.53 1.63
N PHE A 169 -2.14 -13.49 1.67
CA PHE A 169 -0.80 -13.29 1.13
C PHE A 169 -0.43 -14.36 0.09
N PHE A 170 0.47 -13.98 -0.79
CA PHE A 170 1.02 -14.81 -1.86
C PHE A 170 2.56 -14.83 -1.74
N GLU A 171 3.16 -15.99 -1.99
CA GLU A 171 4.62 -16.18 -2.06
C GLU A 171 5.03 -16.22 -3.54
N PRO A 172 5.89 -15.29 -4.01
CA PRO A 172 6.37 -15.34 -5.39
C PRO A 172 7.08 -16.65 -5.70
N THR A 173 6.79 -17.19 -6.88
CA THR A 173 7.40 -18.47 -7.33
C THR A 173 8.72 -18.28 -8.07
N GLY A 174 9.06 -17.03 -8.43
CA GLY A 174 10.19 -16.68 -9.29
C GLY A 174 9.83 -16.61 -10.78
N ASP A 175 8.64 -17.09 -11.17
CA ASP A 175 8.10 -16.93 -12.53
C ASP A 175 7.17 -15.72 -12.56
N ASN A 176 7.69 -14.58 -13.00
CA ASN A 176 6.96 -13.31 -12.97
C ASN A 176 5.66 -13.32 -13.76
N ASP A 177 5.62 -13.98 -14.93
CA ASP A 177 4.44 -13.98 -15.78
C ASP A 177 3.33 -14.83 -15.15
N ARG A 178 3.68 -16.00 -14.63
CA ARG A 178 2.78 -16.89 -13.89
C ARG A 178 2.25 -16.22 -12.61
N ASP A 179 3.14 -15.58 -11.86
CA ASP A 179 2.78 -14.91 -10.61
C ASP A 179 1.81 -13.76 -10.86
N ILE A 180 2.06 -12.94 -11.89
CA ILE A 180 1.16 -11.83 -12.28
C ILE A 180 -0.20 -12.36 -12.75
N GLU A 181 -0.22 -13.44 -13.54
CA GLU A 181 -1.47 -14.05 -14.02
C GLU A 181 -2.31 -14.58 -12.85
N PHE A 182 -1.67 -15.18 -11.86
CA PHE A 182 -2.34 -15.73 -10.67
C PHE A 182 -2.97 -14.65 -9.79
N ILE A 183 -2.30 -13.49 -9.61
CA ILE A 183 -2.75 -12.44 -8.68
C ILE A 183 -3.62 -11.37 -9.32
N LYS A 184 -3.80 -11.37 -10.64
CA LYS A 184 -4.60 -10.40 -11.41
C LYS A 184 -6.06 -10.80 -11.49
#